data_a80713d357193269a598c739e6030911
#
_entry.id   a80713d357193269a598c739e6030911
#
_cell.length_a   1.000
_cell.length_b   1.000
_cell.length_c   1.000
_cell.angle_alpha   90.00
_cell.angle_beta   90.00
_cell.angle_gamma   90.00
#
_symmetry.space_group_name_H-M   'P 1'
#
loop_
_entity.id
_entity.type
_entity.pdbx_description
1 polymer ?
#
loop_
_entity_poly.entity_id
_entity_poly.type
_entity_poly.pdbx_seq_one_letter_code
_entity_poly.pdbx_strand_id
1 'polypeptide(L)'
;VADGPTAEDLGGAKVVLAYVGGNEVAYSWHRSMMGLVAFDAGLHGRLKDGGGFLAIKYGTGGVIEARNQAVHEFLEDYTAEWLFWLDTDMGFQPDTLELLLAAADPAERPIVGGLCFAQREDDPDGIGGWRTQPTPTIYDWITIDDQSGY
;
A
#
# COMPACT_ATOMS: atom_id res chain seq x y z
N VAL A 1 -12.13 21.33 -11.71
CA VAL A 1 -11.34 20.45 -10.84
C VAL A 1 -11.64 20.95 -9.44
N ALA A 2 -12.38 20.18 -8.64
CA ALA A 2 -12.61 20.52 -7.25
C ALA A 2 -11.25 20.51 -6.55
N ASP A 3 -10.95 21.55 -5.81
CA ASP A 3 -9.78 21.56 -4.92
C ASP A 3 -9.93 20.37 -3.96
N GLY A 4 -8.99 19.46 -4.03
CA GLY A 4 -8.96 18.32 -3.09
C GLY A 4 -8.81 18.82 -1.65
N PRO A 5 -9.15 17.98 -0.66
CA PRO A 5 -9.03 18.35 0.73
C PRO A 5 -7.62 18.87 1.03
N THR A 6 -7.54 19.99 1.68
CA THR A 6 -6.26 20.57 2.11
C THR A 6 -5.70 19.76 3.28
N ALA A 7 -4.41 19.90 3.54
CA ALA A 7 -3.77 19.25 4.70
C ALA A 7 -4.45 19.61 6.05
N GLU A 8 -5.19 20.72 6.10
CA GLU A 8 -6.03 21.10 7.22
C GLU A 8 -7.32 20.25 7.33
N ASP A 9 -7.89 19.83 6.21
CA ASP A 9 -9.13 19.03 6.18
C ASP A 9 -8.87 17.57 6.60
N LEU A 10 -7.66 17.07 6.41
CA LEU A 10 -7.21 15.78 6.91
C LEU A 10 -6.55 15.86 8.29
N GLY A 11 -6.63 17.05 8.91
CA GLY A 11 -5.86 17.53 10.04
C GLY A 11 -5.94 16.76 11.33
N GLY A 12 -5.77 15.47 11.28
CA GLY A 12 -5.72 14.63 12.47
C GLY A 12 -6.07 13.17 12.21
N ALA A 13 -6.46 12.81 10.98
CA ALA A 13 -6.79 11.42 10.65
C ALA A 13 -5.68 10.47 11.07
N LYS A 14 -6.03 9.48 11.85
CA LYS A 14 -5.10 8.46 12.33
C LYS A 14 -5.10 7.25 11.40
N VAL A 15 -3.96 6.63 11.29
CA VAL A 15 -3.73 5.53 10.36
C VAL A 15 -3.10 4.37 11.08
N VAL A 16 -3.61 3.18 10.85
CA VAL A 16 -2.92 1.93 11.17
C VAL A 16 -2.26 1.42 9.89
N LEU A 17 -0.95 1.28 9.93
CA LEU A 17 -0.19 0.67 8.86
C LEU A 17 -0.16 -0.83 9.07
N ALA A 18 -0.70 -1.59 8.11
CA ALA A 18 -0.76 -3.04 8.18
C ALA A 18 0.06 -3.71 7.09
N TYR A 19 0.76 -4.75 7.46
CA TYR A 19 1.42 -5.64 6.52
C TYR A 19 1.38 -7.08 7.00
N VAL A 20 1.34 -7.99 6.04
CA VAL A 20 1.45 -9.43 6.31
C VAL A 20 2.72 -9.94 5.64
N GLY A 21 3.44 -10.81 6.33
CA GLY A 21 4.71 -11.30 5.82
C GLY A 21 5.15 -12.61 6.45
N GLY A 22 6.24 -13.13 5.92
CA GLY A 22 6.96 -14.28 6.48
C GLY A 22 8.02 -13.86 7.49
N ASN A 23 9.19 -14.49 7.38
CA ASN A 23 10.35 -14.16 8.21
C ASN A 23 11.24 -13.08 7.58
N GLU A 24 11.02 -12.75 6.32
CA GLU A 24 11.86 -11.87 5.53
C GLU A 24 11.02 -10.79 4.87
N VAL A 25 11.64 -9.64 4.67
CA VAL A 25 11.08 -8.51 3.92
C VAL A 25 12.12 -8.04 2.90
N ALA A 26 11.67 -7.45 1.79
CA ALA A 26 12.58 -6.87 0.82
C ALA A 26 13.36 -5.70 1.43
N TYR A 27 14.64 -5.54 1.04
CA TYR A 27 15.45 -4.40 1.48
C TYR A 27 14.84 -3.05 1.06
N SER A 28 14.24 -2.98 -0.14
CA SER A 28 13.51 -1.81 -0.61
C SER A 28 12.36 -1.43 0.32
N TRP A 29 11.59 -2.42 0.77
CA TRP A 29 10.51 -2.24 1.73
C TRP A 29 11.02 -1.70 3.07
N HIS A 30 12.04 -2.34 3.62
CA HIS A 30 12.64 -1.91 4.90
C HIS A 30 13.09 -0.44 4.83
N ARG A 31 13.80 -0.07 3.77
CA ARG A 31 14.28 1.31 3.57
C ARG A 31 13.12 2.30 3.45
N SER A 32 12.09 1.95 2.69
CA SER A 32 10.90 2.79 2.50
C SER A 32 10.12 2.97 3.80
N MET A 33 9.97 1.91 4.60
CA MET A 33 9.32 1.98 5.91
C MET A 33 10.05 2.92 6.87
N MET A 34 11.38 2.83 6.94
CA MET A 34 12.18 3.75 7.77
C MET A 34 12.00 5.20 7.33
N GLY A 35 11.95 5.46 6.02
CA GLY A 35 11.70 6.79 5.46
C GLY A 35 10.30 7.31 5.80
N LEU A 36 9.27 6.50 5.62
CA LEU A 36 7.87 6.85 5.91
C LEU A 36 7.69 7.16 7.40
N VAL A 37 8.18 6.30 8.28
CA VAL A 37 8.04 6.51 9.74
C VAL A 37 8.75 7.80 10.19
N ALA A 38 9.95 8.07 9.66
CA ALA A 38 10.67 9.30 9.97
C ALA A 38 9.93 10.55 9.43
N PHE A 39 9.37 10.47 8.24
CA PHE A 39 8.60 11.53 7.62
C PHE A 39 7.32 11.82 8.41
N ASP A 40 6.53 10.79 8.72
CA ASP A 40 5.30 10.91 9.51
C ASP A 40 5.58 11.51 10.90
N ALA A 41 6.63 11.02 11.57
CA ALA A 41 7.00 11.52 12.90
C ALA A 41 7.41 13.00 12.90
N GLY A 42 7.97 13.49 11.79
CA GLY A 42 8.39 14.89 11.64
C GLY A 42 7.25 15.82 11.20
N LEU A 43 6.15 15.28 10.68
CA LEU A 43 5.10 16.10 10.06
C LEU A 43 3.77 16.02 10.84
N HIS A 44 3.07 14.90 10.77
CA HIS A 44 1.70 14.79 11.26
C HIS A 44 1.52 13.77 12.40
N GLY A 45 2.42 12.79 12.51
CA GLY A 45 2.32 11.73 13.52
C GLY A 45 1.05 10.90 13.42
N ARG A 46 0.65 10.54 12.20
CA ARG A 46 -0.57 9.77 11.93
C ARG A 46 -0.53 8.36 12.47
N LEU A 47 0.69 7.81 12.57
CA LEU A 47 0.95 6.49 13.13
C LEU A 47 1.11 6.49 14.66
N LYS A 48 0.89 7.65 15.32
CA LYS A 48 0.96 7.82 16.77
C LYS A 48 -0.41 8.15 17.35
N ASP A 49 -0.56 8.00 18.67
CA ASP A 49 -1.71 8.52 19.44
C ASP A 49 -3.09 8.14 18.83
N GLY A 50 -3.30 6.85 18.61
CA GLY A 50 -4.52 6.30 18.03
C GLY A 50 -4.32 5.64 16.65
N GLY A 51 -3.20 5.92 15.96
CA GLY A 51 -2.68 5.12 14.87
C GLY A 51 -1.81 3.96 15.37
N GLY A 52 -1.12 3.29 14.46
CA GLY A 52 -0.25 2.19 14.86
C GLY A 52 0.27 1.33 13.72
N PHE A 53 0.74 0.16 14.12
CA PHE A 53 1.28 -0.85 13.22
C PHE A 53 0.66 -2.21 13.50
N LEU A 54 0.21 -2.89 12.46
CA LEU A 54 -0.23 -4.28 12.48
C LEU A 54 0.72 -5.12 11.62
N ALA A 55 1.57 -5.88 12.27
CA ALA A 55 2.51 -6.78 11.65
C ALA A 55 2.06 -8.22 11.86
N ILE A 56 1.38 -8.81 10.89
CA ILE A 56 0.85 -10.17 10.99
C ILE A 56 1.75 -11.13 10.22
N LYS A 57 2.25 -12.13 10.93
CA LYS A 57 2.97 -13.23 10.28
C LYS A 57 1.96 -14.26 9.79
N TYR A 58 1.94 -14.52 8.49
CA TYR A 58 1.07 -15.58 8.01
C TYR A 58 1.56 -16.97 8.42
N GLY A 59 0.61 -17.80 8.84
CA GLY A 59 0.79 -19.19 9.23
C GLY A 59 0.24 -20.15 8.19
N THR A 60 -0.28 -21.28 8.65
CA THR A 60 -0.85 -22.34 7.81
C THR A 60 -2.08 -21.91 7.00
N GLY A 61 -2.83 -20.88 7.46
CA GLY A 61 -3.98 -20.30 6.75
C GLY A 61 -3.58 -19.35 5.62
N GLY A 62 -2.29 -19.05 5.48
CA GLY A 62 -1.74 -18.25 4.40
C GLY A 62 -2.05 -16.75 4.52
N VAL A 63 -1.87 -16.04 3.40
CA VAL A 63 -2.00 -14.57 3.33
C VAL A 63 -3.44 -14.11 3.57
N ILE A 64 -4.43 -14.85 3.10
CA ILE A 64 -5.86 -14.47 3.22
C ILE A 64 -6.27 -14.43 4.68
N GLU A 65 -5.96 -15.47 5.46
CA GLU A 65 -6.28 -15.51 6.88
C GLU A 65 -5.56 -14.40 7.65
N ALA A 66 -4.27 -14.19 7.37
CA ALA A 66 -3.50 -13.13 8.00
C ALA A 66 -4.04 -11.72 7.69
N ARG A 67 -4.49 -11.46 6.46
CA ARG A 67 -5.16 -10.19 6.10
C ARG A 67 -6.50 -10.03 6.83
N ASN A 68 -7.31 -11.10 6.91
CA ASN A 68 -8.57 -11.04 7.66
C ASN A 68 -8.32 -10.78 9.14
N GLN A 69 -7.31 -11.40 9.73
CA GLN A 69 -6.91 -11.15 11.11
C GLN A 69 -6.52 -9.68 11.32
N ALA A 70 -5.70 -9.11 10.44
CA ALA A 70 -5.30 -7.70 10.56
C ALA A 70 -6.49 -6.74 10.45
N VAL A 71 -7.45 -7.02 9.56
CA VAL A 71 -8.70 -6.22 9.48
C VAL A 71 -9.52 -6.34 10.75
N HIS A 72 -9.62 -7.54 11.31
CA HIS A 72 -10.36 -7.78 12.56
C HIS A 72 -9.72 -7.01 13.73
N GLU A 73 -8.41 -7.14 13.91
CA GLU A 73 -7.67 -6.39 14.94
C GLU A 73 -7.79 -4.88 14.74
N PHE A 74 -7.72 -4.40 13.50
CA PHE A 74 -7.93 -2.98 13.21
C PHE A 74 -9.30 -2.49 13.67
N LEU A 75 -10.36 -3.24 13.38
CA LEU A 75 -11.72 -2.84 13.71
C LEU A 75 -12.04 -2.94 15.22
N GLU A 76 -11.35 -3.82 15.95
CA GLU A 76 -11.63 -4.04 17.38
C GLU A 76 -10.72 -3.21 18.30
N ASP A 77 -9.45 -3.07 17.94
CA ASP A 77 -8.42 -2.56 18.85
C ASP A 77 -7.98 -1.12 18.56
N TYR A 78 -8.37 -0.57 17.40
CA TYR A 78 -7.93 0.76 16.98
C TYR A 78 -9.09 1.73 16.80
N THR A 79 -8.81 3.01 17.04
CA THR A 79 -9.74 4.13 16.76
C THR A 79 -9.34 4.93 15.53
N ALA A 80 -8.33 4.47 14.81
CA ALA A 80 -7.86 5.09 13.59
C ALA A 80 -8.92 5.00 12.48
N GLU A 81 -9.03 6.03 11.65
CA GLU A 81 -9.99 6.11 10.57
C GLU A 81 -9.57 5.33 9.33
N TRP A 82 -8.28 5.10 9.16
CA TRP A 82 -7.72 4.51 7.94
C TRP A 82 -6.81 3.33 8.24
N LEU A 83 -6.94 2.30 7.40
CA LEU A 83 -6.03 1.15 7.35
C LEU A 83 -5.17 1.26 6.08
N PHE A 84 -3.86 1.40 6.25
CA PHE A 84 -2.91 1.48 5.16
C PHE A 84 -2.20 0.15 4.95
N TRP A 85 -2.49 -0.53 3.85
CA TRP A 85 -1.87 -1.80 3.49
C TRP A 85 -0.58 -1.64 2.73
N LEU A 86 0.44 -2.39 3.11
CA LEU A 86 1.71 -2.50 2.40
C LEU A 86 2.12 -3.97 2.25
N ASP A 87 2.42 -4.36 1.02
CA ASP A 87 3.07 -5.65 0.76
C ASP A 87 4.57 -5.52 1.03
N THR A 88 5.18 -6.56 1.62
CA THR A 88 6.55 -6.54 2.16
C THR A 88 7.66 -6.65 1.12
N ASP A 89 7.32 -6.64 -0.15
CA ASP A 89 8.23 -6.64 -1.31
C ASP A 89 8.21 -5.30 -2.08
N MET A 90 7.46 -4.31 -1.61
CA MET A 90 7.30 -3.03 -2.29
C MET A 90 8.30 -1.97 -1.82
N GLY A 91 8.72 -1.10 -2.76
CA GLY A 91 9.40 0.14 -2.44
C GLY A 91 8.48 1.33 -2.69
N PHE A 92 8.55 2.35 -1.85
CA PHE A 92 7.70 3.54 -1.94
C PHE A 92 8.41 4.77 -1.37
N GLN A 93 7.87 5.95 -1.64
CA GLN A 93 8.42 7.22 -1.16
C GLN A 93 7.97 7.52 0.28
N PRO A 94 8.72 8.31 1.04
CA PRO A 94 8.38 8.66 2.42
C PRO A 94 7.02 9.36 2.59
N ASP A 95 6.59 10.14 1.60
CA ASP A 95 5.34 10.90 1.59
C ASP A 95 4.14 10.12 1.04
N THR A 96 4.31 8.85 0.68
CA THR A 96 3.26 8.01 0.05
C THR A 96 1.97 7.99 0.86
N LEU A 97 2.05 7.91 2.18
CA LEU A 97 0.88 7.92 3.05
C LEU A 97 0.07 9.23 2.90
N GLU A 98 0.74 10.37 2.90
CA GLU A 98 0.10 11.66 2.74
C GLU A 98 -0.53 11.84 1.36
N LEU A 99 0.14 11.38 0.31
CA LEU A 99 -0.40 11.40 -1.05
C LEU A 99 -1.67 10.57 -1.20
N LEU A 100 -1.71 9.38 -0.58
CA LEU A 100 -2.90 8.53 -0.58
C LEU A 100 -4.04 9.15 0.22
N LEU A 101 -3.76 9.69 1.41
CA LEU A 101 -4.76 10.38 2.22
C LEU A 101 -5.31 11.63 1.51
N ALA A 102 -4.47 12.40 0.84
CA ALA A 102 -4.92 13.55 0.04
C ALA A 102 -5.86 13.17 -1.11
N ALA A 103 -5.77 11.92 -1.62
CA ALA A 103 -6.66 11.39 -2.63
C ALA A 103 -7.91 10.71 -2.04
N ALA A 104 -7.90 10.37 -0.76
CA ALA A 104 -8.97 9.64 -0.09
C ALA A 104 -10.11 10.56 0.35
N ASP A 105 -11.28 9.99 0.45
CA ASP A 105 -12.49 10.64 0.97
C ASP A 105 -13.38 9.53 1.57
N PRO A 106 -13.74 9.60 2.86
CA PRO A 106 -14.51 8.54 3.49
C PRO A 106 -15.88 8.26 2.84
N ALA A 107 -16.49 9.26 2.21
CA ALA A 107 -17.81 9.12 1.57
C ALA A 107 -17.70 8.76 0.08
N GLU A 108 -16.80 9.43 -0.65
CA GLU A 108 -16.72 9.33 -2.10
C GLU A 108 -15.63 8.36 -2.57
N ARG A 109 -14.53 8.26 -1.82
CA ARG A 109 -13.35 7.44 -2.14
C ARG A 109 -12.80 6.74 -0.90
N PRO A 110 -13.60 5.83 -0.29
CA PRO A 110 -13.19 5.13 0.94
C PRO A 110 -12.07 4.10 0.72
N ILE A 111 -11.76 3.78 -0.54
CA ILE A 111 -10.67 2.89 -0.91
C ILE A 111 -9.82 3.60 -1.97
N VAL A 112 -8.54 3.76 -1.68
CA VAL A 112 -7.56 4.37 -2.57
C VAL A 112 -6.34 3.48 -2.68
N GLY A 113 -5.84 3.27 -3.89
CA GLY A 113 -4.64 2.50 -4.15
C GLY A 113 -3.59 3.31 -4.89
N GLY A 114 -2.33 3.11 -4.55
CA GLY A 114 -1.20 3.62 -5.32
C GLY A 114 -0.99 2.81 -6.60
N LEU A 115 -0.52 3.48 -7.66
CA LEU A 115 -0.06 2.79 -8.85
C LEU A 115 1.24 2.05 -8.55
N CYS A 116 1.21 0.74 -8.67
CA CYS A 116 2.37 -0.12 -8.46
C CYS A 116 3.02 -0.49 -9.78
N PHE A 117 4.35 -0.64 -9.75
CA PHE A 117 5.11 -1.10 -10.89
C PHE A 117 5.87 -2.37 -10.52
N ALA A 118 5.65 -3.44 -11.27
CA ALA A 118 6.50 -4.62 -11.21
C ALA A 118 7.75 -4.40 -12.08
N GLN A 119 8.86 -4.96 -11.66
CA GLN A 119 10.03 -5.08 -12.52
C GLN A 119 9.86 -6.31 -13.40
N ARG A 120 9.84 -6.10 -14.71
CA ARG A 120 9.82 -7.17 -15.69
C ARG A 120 11.18 -7.26 -16.35
N GLU A 121 11.74 -8.45 -16.36
CA GLU A 121 12.91 -8.75 -17.17
C GLU A 121 12.46 -9.12 -18.59
N ASP A 122 12.98 -8.43 -19.57
CA ASP A 122 12.69 -8.67 -20.98
C ASP A 122 14.00 -8.82 -21.76
N ASP A 123 14.02 -9.77 -22.69
CA ASP A 123 15.13 -9.96 -23.64
C ASP A 123 14.59 -9.68 -25.06
N PRO A 124 14.46 -8.41 -25.44
CA PRO A 124 13.83 -8.00 -26.69
C PRO A 124 14.57 -8.48 -27.92
N ASP A 125 15.85 -8.78 -27.80
CA ASP A 125 16.72 -9.16 -28.92
C ASP A 125 16.95 -10.69 -28.99
N GLY A 126 16.50 -11.45 -27.96
CA GLY A 126 16.68 -12.91 -27.87
C GLY A 126 18.14 -13.38 -27.78
N ILE A 127 19.06 -12.50 -27.43
CA ILE A 127 20.51 -12.74 -27.40
C ILE A 127 21.11 -12.62 -25.99
N GLY A 128 20.27 -12.63 -24.95
CA GLY A 128 20.70 -12.55 -23.55
C GLY A 128 20.96 -11.12 -23.06
N GLY A 129 20.48 -10.11 -23.79
CA GLY A 129 20.54 -8.70 -23.41
C GLY A 129 19.39 -8.28 -22.49
N TRP A 130 19.23 -8.94 -21.33
CA TRP A 130 18.17 -8.68 -20.38
C TRP A 130 18.09 -7.22 -19.94
N ARG A 131 16.90 -6.66 -20.01
CA ARG A 131 16.60 -5.30 -19.53
C ARG A 131 15.47 -5.37 -18.53
N THR A 132 15.62 -4.67 -17.42
CA THR A 132 14.56 -4.50 -16.45
C THR A 132 13.71 -3.28 -16.82
N GLN A 133 12.43 -3.49 -17.03
CA GLN A 133 11.47 -2.41 -17.31
C GLN A 133 10.41 -2.35 -16.20
N PRO A 134 10.12 -1.14 -15.68
CA PRO A 134 8.97 -0.96 -14.80
C PRO A 134 7.69 -1.14 -15.61
N THR A 135 6.88 -2.10 -15.19
CA THR A 135 5.59 -2.40 -15.83
C THR A 135 4.48 -2.10 -14.84
N PRO A 136 3.48 -1.25 -15.19
CA PRO A 136 2.34 -1.01 -14.32
C PRO A 136 1.57 -2.30 -14.05
N THR A 137 1.17 -2.50 -12.79
CA THR A 137 0.32 -3.65 -12.38
C THR A 137 -1.16 -3.29 -12.50
N ILE A 138 -1.56 -2.71 -13.62
CA ILE A 138 -2.94 -2.41 -13.95
C ILE A 138 -3.40 -3.40 -15.02
N TYR A 139 -4.58 -3.94 -14.84
CA TYR A 139 -5.20 -4.89 -15.76
C TYR A 139 -6.53 -4.32 -16.25
N ASP A 140 -6.71 -4.30 -17.55
CA ASP A 140 -8.00 -4.02 -18.17
C ASP A 140 -8.70 -5.33 -18.52
N TRP A 141 -10.02 -5.36 -18.28
CA TRP A 141 -10.83 -6.48 -18.73
C TRP A 141 -11.15 -6.30 -20.21
N ILE A 142 -10.73 -7.25 -21.05
CA ILE A 142 -11.03 -7.26 -22.46
C ILE A 142 -11.92 -8.46 -22.82
N THR A 143 -12.89 -8.20 -23.71
CA THR A 143 -13.72 -9.26 -24.28
C THR A 143 -13.25 -9.53 -25.71
N ILE A 144 -12.94 -10.78 -26.02
CA ILE A 144 -12.51 -11.20 -27.34
C ILE A 144 -13.46 -12.32 -27.80
N ASP A 145 -14.20 -12.07 -28.89
CA ASP A 145 -15.09 -13.04 -29.55
C ASP A 145 -15.95 -13.87 -28.58
N ASP A 146 -16.78 -13.24 -27.79
CA ASP A 146 -17.62 -13.84 -26.74
C ASP A 146 -16.85 -14.56 -25.61
N GLN A 147 -15.55 -14.47 -25.61
CA GLN A 147 -14.71 -14.92 -24.51
C GLN A 147 -14.20 -13.71 -23.74
N SER A 148 -14.23 -13.81 -22.44
CA SER A 148 -13.63 -12.81 -21.55
C SER A 148 -12.24 -13.25 -21.10
N GLY A 149 -11.33 -12.30 -21.01
CA GLY A 149 -9.96 -12.52 -20.58
C GLY A 149 -9.37 -11.29 -19.91
N TYR A 150 -8.18 -11.41 -19.34
CA TYR A 150 -7.35 -10.35 -18.77
C TYR A 150 -5.92 -10.47 -19.22
#